data_6bbe7516c18bb5cefb8725836694fe3d
#
_entry.id   6bbe7516c18bb5cefb8725836694fe3d
#
_cell.length_a   1.000
_cell.length_b   1.000
_cell.length_c   1.000
_cell.angle_alpha   90.00
_cell.angle_beta   90.00
_cell.angle_gamma   90.00
#
_symmetry.space_group_name_H-M   'P 1'
#
loop_
_entity.id
_entity.type
_entity.pdbx_description
1 polymer ?
#
loop_
_entity_poly.entity_id
_entity_poly.type
_entity_poly.pdbx_seq_one_letter_code
_entity_poly.pdbx_strand_id
1 'polypeptide(L)'
;MRVFRSKILVQATLFFLILSACSRKDQDAGKPGLEILQFSLVPGSDNTEINSANHQVTDHVPDSLYYGIKLKAVFKLSPGSTAQVNGLEQVSGVTVNDFEQDIHYTVFANDHRTRQDWTVQASNNMYSVSWGLGHFINRSLSEDRSYSWYIDQGTSGNFAGNNCGPSSVTMAIRWADSGFNKTAADARQTYQTDGGWWYTTDITSYLNLYGVEFGIISLGAEPADFAGRVKSQLDRNQIIILCLDMDRVRQSGVNQYRADKFYATSPGWGHFIVLKGYRQVDQELFFEAYDPYSFGKTNTDHTLKGEDRYYRFEDLAAATQNWWNYAFVIARKGMPLSTEAKKMSLDPGQVPAAHNY
;
A
#
# COMPACT_ATOMS: atom_id res chain seq x y z
N MET A 1 -76.20 -47.54 5.53
CA MET A 1 -76.09 -48.93 5.98
C MET A 1 -74.91 -49.01 6.95
N ARG A 2 -75.20 -49.02 8.19
CA ARG A 2 -74.90 -50.02 9.24
C ARG A 2 -73.45 -50.53 9.16
N VAL A 3 -72.63 -50.60 10.17
CA VAL A 3 -72.70 -50.75 11.64
C VAL A 3 -71.27 -51.19 12.01
N PHE A 4 -70.67 -50.98 13.02
CA PHE A 4 -70.50 -51.29 14.43
C PHE A 4 -69.08 -50.98 14.94
N ARG A 5 -69.03 -50.26 15.98
CA ARG A 5 -68.35 -50.35 17.27
C ARG A 5 -67.33 -51.50 17.48
N SER A 6 -66.17 -51.16 17.99
CA SER A 6 -65.70 -51.80 19.24
C SER A 6 -64.70 -50.95 19.98
N LYS A 7 -64.97 -50.69 21.23
CA LYS A 7 -64.07 -50.07 22.22
C LYS A 7 -63.20 -51.18 22.79
N ILE A 8 -61.90 -50.98 22.81
CA ILE A 8 -61.04 -51.74 23.71
C ILE A 8 -60.25 -50.74 24.55
N LEU A 9 -60.53 -50.85 25.87
CA LEU A 9 -59.89 -50.12 26.94
C LEU A 9 -58.60 -50.94 27.28
N VAL A 10 -57.46 -50.32 27.17
CA VAL A 10 -56.21 -50.92 27.71
C VAL A 10 -55.60 -49.90 28.67
N GLN A 11 -55.50 -50.38 29.89
CA GLN A 11 -54.87 -49.64 31.02
C GLN A 11 -53.38 -49.41 30.69
N ALA A 12 -52.99 -48.15 30.73
CA ALA A 12 -51.58 -47.78 30.68
C ALA A 12 -51.00 -47.80 32.11
N THR A 13 -50.16 -48.75 32.34
CA THR A 13 -49.32 -48.80 33.54
C THR A 13 -48.19 -47.76 33.38
N LEU A 14 -48.24 -46.74 34.24
CA LEU A 14 -47.28 -45.68 34.28
C LEU A 14 -45.96 -46.19 34.90
N PHE A 15 -44.97 -46.49 34.05
CA PHE A 15 -43.60 -46.79 34.49
C PHE A 15 -42.83 -45.47 34.57
N PHE A 16 -42.60 -44.96 35.75
CA PHE A 16 -41.74 -43.84 36.04
C PHE A 16 -40.29 -44.29 35.85
N LEU A 17 -39.73 -44.09 34.68
CA LEU A 17 -38.31 -44.12 34.47
C LEU A 17 -37.70 -42.79 34.93
N ILE A 18 -37.08 -42.82 36.10
CA ILE A 18 -36.19 -41.78 36.56
C ILE A 18 -34.95 -41.80 35.65
N LEU A 19 -34.97 -40.98 34.61
CA LEU A 19 -33.80 -40.63 33.88
C LEU A 19 -32.95 -39.68 34.76
N SER A 20 -31.98 -40.27 35.45
CA SER A 20 -30.84 -39.48 35.96
C SER A 20 -30.22 -38.75 34.79
N ALA A 21 -30.53 -37.47 34.62
CA ALA A 21 -29.79 -36.56 33.79
C ALA A 21 -28.40 -36.42 34.42
N CYS A 22 -27.50 -37.28 34.07
CA CYS A 22 -26.09 -36.97 34.14
C CYS A 22 -25.89 -35.77 33.20
N SER A 23 -25.84 -34.58 33.77
CA SER A 23 -25.31 -33.42 33.04
C SER A 23 -23.86 -33.83 32.66
N ARG A 24 -23.66 -34.17 31.41
CA ARG A 24 -22.35 -34.12 30.85
C ARG A 24 -21.83 -32.71 31.06
N LYS A 25 -21.02 -32.51 32.09
CA LYS A 25 -20.03 -31.47 32.05
C LYS A 25 -19.27 -31.72 30.76
N ASP A 26 -19.39 -30.76 29.87
CA ASP A 26 -18.55 -30.74 28.69
C ASP A 26 -17.11 -30.89 29.14
N GLN A 27 -16.59 -32.09 28.87
CA GLN A 27 -15.15 -32.34 28.91
C GLN A 27 -14.53 -31.69 27.67
N ASP A 28 -14.51 -30.39 27.64
CA ASP A 28 -13.53 -29.66 26.84
C ASP A 28 -12.24 -29.48 27.67
N ALA A 29 -11.92 -30.50 28.45
CA ALA A 29 -10.71 -30.61 29.23
C ALA A 29 -9.67 -31.41 28.42
N GLY A 30 -9.11 -30.82 27.33
CA GLY A 30 -8.18 -31.64 26.56
C GLY A 30 -7.28 -30.95 25.55
N LYS A 31 -7.53 -29.71 25.17
CA LYS A 31 -6.50 -28.94 24.45
C LYS A 31 -5.82 -28.01 25.43
N PRO A 32 -4.50 -28.03 25.58
CA PRO A 32 -3.81 -27.04 26.37
C PRO A 32 -4.19 -25.67 25.76
N GLY A 33 -4.71 -24.78 26.60
CA GLY A 33 -5.07 -23.43 26.17
C GLY A 33 -3.81 -22.69 25.74
N LEU A 34 -3.69 -22.37 24.47
CA LEU A 34 -2.53 -21.70 23.87
C LEU A 34 -2.93 -20.43 23.15
N GLU A 35 -4.11 -19.89 23.55
CA GLU A 35 -4.73 -18.77 22.86
C GLU A 35 -4.41 -17.44 23.53
N ILE A 36 -4.22 -16.41 22.69
CA ILE A 36 -4.35 -15.02 23.09
C ILE A 36 -5.84 -14.66 22.94
N LEU A 37 -6.53 -14.49 24.06
CA LEU A 37 -7.97 -14.24 24.09
C LEU A 37 -8.34 -12.76 23.98
N GLN A 38 -7.44 -11.89 24.43
CA GLN A 38 -7.55 -10.42 24.33
C GLN A 38 -6.14 -9.86 24.15
N PHE A 39 -6.05 -8.79 23.40
CA PHE A 39 -4.79 -8.07 23.19
C PHE A 39 -5.09 -6.60 22.88
N SER A 40 -4.29 -5.71 23.42
CA SER A 40 -4.26 -4.30 23.03
C SER A 40 -2.93 -3.65 23.41
N LEU A 41 -2.45 -2.71 22.62
CA LEU A 41 -1.26 -1.93 22.93
C LEU A 41 -1.60 -0.65 23.70
N VAL A 42 -0.67 -0.17 24.49
CA VAL A 42 -0.81 1.05 25.32
C VAL A 42 0.34 1.99 25.00
N PRO A 43 0.03 3.28 24.70
CA PRO A 43 -1.25 3.97 24.81
C PRO A 43 -2.18 3.62 23.64
N GLY A 44 -3.42 3.28 23.99
CA GLY A 44 -4.64 3.09 23.22
C GLY A 44 -4.56 2.41 21.87
N SER A 45 -5.11 1.20 21.73
CA SER A 45 -5.41 0.60 20.45
C SER A 45 -6.70 1.18 19.88
N ASP A 46 -6.70 1.55 18.60
CA ASP A 46 -7.93 1.96 17.91
C ASP A 46 -8.67 0.74 17.36
N ASN A 47 -7.96 -0.33 17.02
CA ASN A 47 -8.52 -1.58 16.56
C ASN A 47 -7.54 -2.74 16.74
N THR A 48 -8.03 -3.87 17.27
CA THR A 48 -7.24 -5.10 17.44
C THR A 48 -7.99 -6.25 16.78
N GLU A 49 -7.30 -7.00 15.92
CA GLU A 49 -7.78 -8.24 15.32
C GLU A 49 -6.97 -9.41 15.85
N ILE A 50 -7.66 -10.45 16.34
CA ILE A 50 -7.05 -11.72 16.79
C ILE A 50 -7.52 -12.83 15.86
N ASN A 51 -6.58 -13.42 15.13
CA ASN A 51 -6.83 -14.55 14.24
C ASN A 51 -6.24 -15.82 14.84
N SER A 52 -7.06 -16.59 15.57
CA SER A 52 -6.64 -17.87 16.19
C SER A 52 -6.27 -18.95 15.18
N ALA A 53 -6.81 -18.91 13.96
CA ALA A 53 -6.48 -19.92 12.95
C ALA A 53 -5.05 -19.78 12.43
N ASN A 54 -4.54 -18.53 12.34
CA ASN A 54 -3.20 -18.23 11.87
C ASN A 54 -2.25 -17.87 13.02
N HIS A 55 -2.73 -17.85 14.26
CA HIS A 55 -1.99 -17.39 15.45
C HIS A 55 -1.37 -16.01 15.24
N GLN A 56 -2.21 -15.08 14.83
CA GLN A 56 -1.79 -13.72 14.51
C GLN A 56 -2.65 -12.69 15.26
N VAL A 57 -2.00 -11.65 15.76
CA VAL A 57 -2.65 -10.44 16.29
C VAL A 57 -2.19 -9.27 15.44
N THR A 58 -3.13 -8.48 14.95
CA THR A 58 -2.86 -7.18 14.32
C THR A 58 -3.48 -6.09 15.17
N ASP A 59 -2.67 -5.12 15.56
CA ASP A 59 -3.12 -4.03 16.43
C ASP A 59 -2.84 -2.67 15.79
N HIS A 60 -3.87 -1.83 15.77
CA HIS A 60 -3.76 -0.45 15.31
C HIS A 60 -3.66 0.50 16.48
N VAL A 61 -2.58 1.25 16.50
CA VAL A 61 -2.34 2.34 17.44
C VAL A 61 -2.68 3.69 16.79
N PRO A 62 -2.93 4.76 17.59
CA PRO A 62 -3.23 6.08 17.05
C PRO A 62 -2.16 6.60 16.07
N ASP A 63 -2.59 7.34 15.05
CA ASP A 63 -1.72 7.97 14.04
C ASP A 63 -0.63 8.87 14.63
N SER A 64 -0.83 9.34 15.88
CA SER A 64 0.15 10.16 16.60
C SER A 64 1.34 9.38 17.12
N LEU A 65 1.30 8.05 17.10
CA LEU A 65 2.43 7.20 17.48
C LEU A 65 3.31 6.92 16.28
N TYR A 66 4.59 7.21 16.43
CA TYR A 66 5.59 7.13 15.37
C TYR A 66 6.60 6.02 15.61
N TYR A 67 7.39 5.73 14.59
CA TYR A 67 8.55 4.85 14.67
C TYR A 67 9.45 5.18 15.87
N GLY A 68 10.01 4.15 16.52
CA GLY A 68 10.86 4.27 17.70
C GLY A 68 10.11 4.31 19.04
N ILE A 69 8.78 4.23 19.02
CA ILE A 69 7.98 4.20 20.25
C ILE A 69 7.86 2.76 20.75
N LYS A 70 8.33 2.55 22.01
CA LYS A 70 8.19 1.29 22.73
C LYS A 70 6.85 1.24 23.44
N LEU A 71 6.12 0.14 23.25
CA LEU A 71 4.75 -0.01 23.74
C LEU A 71 4.63 -1.15 24.75
N LYS A 72 3.57 -1.13 25.56
CA LYS A 72 3.18 -2.21 26.44
C LYS A 72 1.96 -2.91 25.86
N ALA A 73 1.91 -4.23 26.00
CA ALA A 73 0.72 -5.00 25.66
C ALA A 73 -0.11 -5.32 26.90
N VAL A 74 -1.41 -5.03 26.82
CA VAL A 74 -2.41 -5.56 27.76
C VAL A 74 -3.04 -6.76 27.09
N PHE A 75 -2.90 -7.94 27.68
CA PHE A 75 -3.39 -9.17 27.07
C PHE A 75 -3.99 -10.12 28.10
N LYS A 76 -4.83 -11.00 27.60
CA LYS A 76 -5.39 -12.11 28.36
C LYS A 76 -5.13 -13.40 27.58
N LEU A 77 -4.54 -14.36 28.25
CA LEU A 77 -4.28 -15.69 27.70
C LEU A 77 -5.33 -16.70 28.17
N SER A 78 -5.32 -17.88 27.57
CA SER A 78 -6.05 -19.04 28.08
C SER A 78 -5.73 -19.28 29.56
N PRO A 79 -6.65 -19.82 30.35
CA PRO A 79 -6.43 -20.04 31.79
C PRO A 79 -5.19 -20.91 32.08
N GLY A 80 -4.31 -20.44 32.94
CA GLY A 80 -3.08 -21.12 33.34
C GLY A 80 -1.91 -20.99 32.36
N SER A 81 -2.07 -20.25 31.24
CA SER A 81 -1.00 -20.03 30.27
C SER A 81 -0.13 -18.84 30.65
N THR A 82 1.13 -18.89 30.19
CA THR A 82 2.11 -17.79 30.26
C THR A 82 2.59 -17.43 28.84
N ALA A 83 3.18 -16.27 28.67
CA ALA A 83 3.77 -15.86 27.40
C ALA A 83 5.20 -15.38 27.55
N GLN A 84 6.01 -15.62 26.52
CA GLN A 84 7.38 -15.11 26.44
C GLN A 84 7.61 -14.45 25.09
N VAL A 85 8.49 -13.44 25.07
CA VAL A 85 9.08 -12.84 23.88
C VAL A 85 10.60 -12.96 24.01
N ASN A 86 11.24 -13.60 23.05
CA ASN A 86 12.70 -13.86 23.09
C ASN A 86 13.18 -14.50 24.40
N GLY A 87 12.37 -15.41 24.97
CA GLY A 87 12.66 -16.11 26.23
C GLY A 87 12.41 -15.28 27.49
N LEU A 88 11.94 -14.05 27.38
CA LEU A 88 11.59 -13.19 28.52
C LEU A 88 10.09 -13.24 28.78
N GLU A 89 9.72 -13.54 30.03
CA GLU A 89 8.33 -13.60 30.45
C GLU A 89 7.63 -12.24 30.24
N GLN A 90 6.42 -12.29 29.72
CA GLN A 90 5.59 -11.14 29.45
C GLN A 90 4.54 -10.97 30.52
N VAL A 91 4.53 -9.80 31.13
CA VAL A 91 3.53 -9.39 32.13
C VAL A 91 2.60 -8.37 31.52
N SER A 92 1.31 -8.71 31.41
CA SER A 92 0.28 -7.87 30.83
C SER A 92 0.24 -6.48 31.46
N GLY A 93 0.30 -5.43 30.63
CA GLY A 93 0.31 -4.03 31.03
C GLY A 93 1.63 -3.53 31.65
N VAL A 94 2.66 -4.38 31.76
CA VAL A 94 3.92 -4.04 32.43
C VAL A 94 5.11 -4.12 31.48
N THR A 95 5.29 -5.27 30.79
CA THR A 95 6.46 -5.47 29.92
C THR A 95 6.41 -4.58 28.71
N VAL A 96 7.50 -3.87 28.45
CA VAL A 96 7.68 -3.00 27.29
C VAL A 96 8.37 -3.76 26.18
N ASN A 97 7.83 -3.70 24.98
CA ASN A 97 8.43 -4.28 23.78
C ASN A 97 8.58 -3.22 22.68
N ASP A 98 9.45 -3.56 21.74
CA ASP A 98 9.70 -2.76 20.56
C ASP A 98 8.88 -3.34 19.39
N PHE A 99 7.81 -2.66 19.01
CA PHE A 99 6.91 -3.09 17.95
C PHE A 99 7.26 -2.51 16.57
N GLU A 100 8.49 -2.03 16.37
CA GLU A 100 9.00 -1.61 15.06
C GLU A 100 9.05 -2.76 14.05
N GLN A 101 9.08 -3.98 14.56
CA GLN A 101 9.03 -5.23 13.79
C GLN A 101 7.94 -6.13 14.36
N ASP A 102 7.58 -7.16 13.61
CA ASP A 102 6.71 -8.22 14.11
C ASP A 102 7.31 -8.86 15.36
N ILE A 103 6.51 -9.01 16.39
CA ILE A 103 6.94 -9.65 17.65
C ILE A 103 6.34 -11.03 17.77
N HIS A 104 7.16 -12.00 18.14
CA HIS A 104 6.74 -13.36 18.36
C HIS A 104 6.52 -13.64 19.85
N TYR A 105 5.25 -13.84 20.22
CA TYR A 105 4.83 -14.29 21.53
C TYR A 105 4.76 -15.82 21.53
N THR A 106 5.59 -16.47 22.33
CA THR A 106 5.45 -17.90 22.59
C THR A 106 4.55 -18.10 23.79
N VAL A 107 3.34 -18.61 23.55
CA VAL A 107 2.36 -18.93 24.62
C VAL A 107 2.59 -20.36 25.08
N PHE A 108 2.81 -20.54 26.38
CA PHE A 108 2.98 -21.82 27.02
C PHE A 108 1.71 -22.21 27.78
N ALA A 109 1.33 -23.46 27.67
CA ALA A 109 0.28 -24.04 28.49
C ALA A 109 0.73 -24.20 29.95
N ASN A 110 -0.21 -24.55 30.82
CA ASN A 110 0.04 -24.79 32.25
C ASN A 110 1.11 -25.88 32.56
N ASP A 111 1.41 -26.74 31.59
CA ASP A 111 2.47 -27.77 31.71
C ASP A 111 3.88 -27.20 31.47
N HIS A 112 3.99 -25.91 31.07
CA HIS A 112 5.23 -25.22 30.70
C HIS A 112 6.07 -25.89 29.60
N ARG A 113 5.47 -26.81 28.85
CA ARG A 113 6.10 -27.59 27.77
C ARG A 113 5.39 -27.42 26.44
N THR A 114 4.06 -27.57 26.47
CA THR A 114 3.23 -27.36 25.29
C THR A 114 3.16 -25.89 24.98
N ARG A 115 3.45 -25.49 23.73
CA ARG A 115 3.55 -24.08 23.34
C ARG A 115 3.00 -23.84 21.95
N GLN A 116 2.65 -22.58 21.69
CA GLN A 116 2.23 -22.05 20.41
C GLN A 116 2.85 -20.66 20.20
N ASP A 117 3.41 -20.46 19.02
CA ASP A 117 3.93 -19.16 18.65
C ASP A 117 2.82 -18.33 17.99
N TRP A 118 2.72 -17.08 18.39
CA TRP A 118 1.84 -16.05 17.88
C TRP A 118 2.65 -14.93 17.31
N THR A 119 2.27 -14.40 16.14
CA THR A 119 2.87 -13.19 15.57
C THR A 119 2.00 -12.00 15.92
N VAL A 120 2.58 -10.97 16.52
CA VAL A 120 1.93 -9.70 16.84
C VAL A 120 2.51 -8.62 15.96
N GLN A 121 1.64 -8.00 15.17
CA GLN A 121 1.95 -6.88 14.29
C GLN A 121 1.27 -5.62 14.81
N ALA A 122 2.05 -4.55 14.95
CA ALA A 122 1.53 -3.23 15.33
C ALA A 122 1.76 -2.23 14.21
N SER A 123 0.81 -1.32 14.01
CA SER A 123 0.97 -0.22 13.06
C SER A 123 0.10 0.96 13.44
N ASN A 124 0.46 2.16 13.00
CA ASN A 124 -0.40 3.34 13.12
C ASN A 124 -1.24 3.59 11.85
N ASN A 125 -1.27 2.62 10.94
CA ASN A 125 -2.12 2.66 9.75
C ASN A 125 -2.48 1.25 9.31
N MET A 126 -3.77 0.96 9.22
CA MET A 126 -4.30 -0.38 8.93
C MET A 126 -3.83 -0.98 7.59
N TYR A 127 -3.35 -0.13 6.67
CA TYR A 127 -2.93 -0.59 5.34
C TYR A 127 -1.42 -0.67 5.17
N SER A 128 -0.61 0.03 5.99
CA SER A 128 0.82 0.16 5.71
C SER A 128 1.56 -1.18 5.66
N VAL A 129 1.31 -2.06 6.62
CA VAL A 129 1.91 -3.42 6.65
C VAL A 129 1.41 -4.27 5.48
N SER A 130 0.09 -4.31 5.26
CA SER A 130 -0.52 -5.09 4.18
C SER A 130 -0.14 -4.59 2.77
N TRP A 131 0.24 -3.31 2.65
CA TRP A 131 0.74 -2.72 1.42
C TRP A 131 2.26 -2.89 1.23
N GLY A 132 2.95 -3.47 2.21
CA GLY A 132 4.40 -3.72 2.17
C GLY A 132 5.24 -2.46 2.40
N LEU A 133 4.69 -1.45 3.09
CA LEU A 133 5.40 -0.19 3.38
C LEU A 133 6.18 -0.25 4.69
N GLY A 134 5.61 -0.84 5.74
CA GLY A 134 6.16 -0.88 7.09
C GLY A 134 5.09 -0.66 8.15
N HIS A 135 5.50 -0.36 9.37
CA HIS A 135 4.59 -0.33 10.53
C HIS A 135 4.08 1.07 10.85
N PHE A 136 4.96 2.07 10.91
CA PHE A 136 4.62 3.39 11.41
C PHE A 136 4.82 4.47 10.35
N ILE A 137 3.72 5.08 9.92
CA ILE A 137 3.75 6.24 9.05
C ILE A 137 4.08 7.47 9.91
N ASN A 138 5.27 8.04 9.70
CA ASN A 138 5.74 9.22 10.43
C ASN A 138 5.32 10.53 9.74
N ARG A 139 5.17 10.48 8.43
CA ARG A 139 4.71 11.60 7.61
C ARG A 139 4.11 11.10 6.31
N SER A 140 3.05 11.73 5.86
CA SER A 140 2.43 11.47 4.56
C SER A 140 1.97 12.76 3.91
N LEU A 141 1.98 12.77 2.58
CA LEU A 141 1.39 13.78 1.73
C LEU A 141 0.85 13.08 0.48
N SER A 142 -0.35 13.45 0.05
CA SER A 142 -0.90 13.04 -1.24
C SER A 142 -1.61 14.20 -1.91
N GLU A 143 -1.30 14.45 -3.17
CA GLU A 143 -1.91 15.47 -4.01
C GLU A 143 -3.14 14.94 -4.75
N ASP A 144 -3.96 14.14 -4.07
CA ASP A 144 -5.20 13.62 -4.59
C ASP A 144 -6.21 14.72 -4.95
N ARG A 145 -7.16 14.35 -5.77
CA ARG A 145 -8.29 15.17 -6.17
C ARG A 145 -9.59 14.52 -5.74
N SER A 146 -10.64 15.31 -5.62
CA SER A 146 -11.99 14.81 -5.38
C SER A 146 -12.60 14.08 -6.59
N TYR A 147 -11.84 13.92 -7.66
CA TYR A 147 -12.21 13.21 -8.89
C TYR A 147 -11.07 12.30 -9.34
N SER A 148 -11.39 11.21 -10.02
CA SER A 148 -10.38 10.29 -10.56
C SER A 148 -9.65 10.94 -11.75
N TRP A 149 -8.33 10.88 -11.68
CA TRP A 149 -7.44 11.37 -12.73
C TRP A 149 -6.40 10.34 -13.16
N TYR A 150 -6.43 9.14 -12.57
CA TYR A 150 -5.61 8.00 -12.99
C TYR A 150 -6.01 7.52 -14.39
N ILE A 151 -5.02 7.08 -15.18
CA ILE A 151 -5.20 6.50 -16.50
C ILE A 151 -4.37 5.22 -16.60
N ASP A 152 -5.06 4.10 -16.84
CA ASP A 152 -4.40 2.86 -17.24
C ASP A 152 -4.01 2.94 -18.72
N GLN A 153 -2.71 2.88 -19.02
CA GLN A 153 -2.25 2.87 -20.42
C GLN A 153 -2.78 1.68 -21.20
N GLY A 154 -3.07 0.55 -20.54
CA GLY A 154 -3.66 -0.63 -21.15
C GLY A 154 -5.02 -0.38 -21.82
N THR A 155 -5.72 0.69 -21.40
CA THR A 155 -6.99 1.13 -22.00
C THR A 155 -6.86 2.32 -22.94
N SER A 156 -5.65 2.76 -23.26
CA SER A 156 -5.38 3.98 -24.03
C SER A 156 -5.49 3.81 -25.56
N GLY A 157 -6.04 2.70 -26.03
CA GLY A 157 -6.26 2.43 -27.45
C GLY A 157 -5.06 1.84 -28.16
N ASN A 158 -4.84 2.21 -29.42
CA ASN A 158 -3.73 1.71 -30.21
C ASN A 158 -2.38 2.06 -29.55
N PHE A 159 -1.40 1.14 -29.66
CA PHE A 159 -0.06 1.29 -29.08
C PHE A 159 -0.03 1.39 -27.54
N ALA A 160 -1.03 0.81 -26.86
CA ALA A 160 -1.13 0.82 -25.41
C ALA A 160 0.19 0.44 -24.72
N GLY A 161 0.99 -0.47 -25.28
CA GLY A 161 2.31 -0.85 -24.77
C GLY A 161 3.31 0.31 -24.68
N ASN A 162 3.18 1.34 -25.54
CA ASN A 162 4.07 2.50 -25.63
C ASN A 162 3.41 3.80 -25.16
N ASN A 163 2.24 3.71 -24.51
CA ASN A 163 1.45 4.89 -24.13
C ASN A 163 1.70 5.37 -22.69
N CYS A 164 2.80 5.00 -22.06
CA CYS A 164 3.16 5.53 -20.75
C CYS A 164 3.31 7.06 -20.75
N GLY A 165 4.00 7.64 -21.75
CA GLY A 165 4.13 9.10 -21.93
C GLY A 165 2.78 9.80 -22.14
N PRO A 166 1.98 9.41 -23.16
CA PRO A 166 0.62 9.92 -23.36
C PRO A 166 -0.25 9.83 -22.11
N SER A 167 -0.22 8.71 -21.40
CA SER A 167 -1.03 8.52 -20.18
C SER A 167 -0.57 9.42 -19.04
N SER A 168 0.74 9.49 -18.79
CA SER A 168 1.30 10.31 -17.70
C SER A 168 1.07 11.81 -17.90
N VAL A 169 1.27 12.32 -19.11
CA VAL A 169 1.01 13.74 -19.38
C VAL A 169 -0.48 14.08 -19.31
N THR A 170 -1.35 13.17 -19.78
CA THR A 170 -2.80 13.33 -19.69
C THR A 170 -3.27 13.32 -18.24
N MET A 171 -2.74 12.42 -17.41
CA MET A 171 -2.97 12.40 -15.95
C MET A 171 -2.56 13.73 -15.33
N ALA A 172 -1.37 14.24 -15.65
CA ALA A 172 -0.86 15.49 -15.08
C ALA A 172 -1.73 16.69 -15.47
N ILE A 173 -2.22 16.75 -16.71
CA ILE A 173 -3.13 17.81 -17.16
C ILE A 173 -4.49 17.71 -16.46
N ARG A 174 -5.05 16.50 -16.33
CA ARG A 174 -6.30 16.27 -15.57
C ARG A 174 -6.15 16.69 -14.11
N TRP A 175 -5.00 16.40 -13.51
CA TRP A 175 -4.72 16.84 -12.16
C TRP A 175 -4.64 18.36 -12.05
N ALA A 176 -4.02 19.03 -13.03
CA ALA A 176 -3.86 20.49 -13.04
C ALA A 176 -5.17 21.21 -13.34
N ASP A 177 -6.00 20.68 -14.25
CA ASP A 177 -7.25 21.28 -14.72
C ASP A 177 -8.38 20.24 -14.72
N SER A 178 -9.33 20.36 -13.81
CA SER A 178 -10.50 19.46 -13.70
C SER A 178 -11.44 19.52 -14.91
N GLY A 179 -11.35 20.55 -15.73
CA GLY A 179 -12.12 20.68 -16.96
C GLY A 179 -11.51 19.95 -18.15
N PHE A 180 -10.31 19.39 -18.01
CA PHE A 180 -9.64 18.68 -19.09
C PHE A 180 -10.27 17.30 -19.34
N ASN A 181 -10.75 17.08 -20.56
CA ASN A 181 -11.52 15.89 -20.92
C ASN A 181 -10.89 15.01 -22.01
N LYS A 182 -9.66 15.32 -22.45
CA LYS A 182 -8.95 14.48 -23.41
C LYS A 182 -8.42 13.21 -22.77
N THR A 183 -8.17 12.22 -23.63
CA THR A 183 -7.67 10.90 -23.26
C THR A 183 -6.20 10.71 -23.63
N ALA A 184 -5.58 9.65 -23.15
CA ALA A 184 -4.24 9.27 -23.61
C ALA A 184 -4.22 8.87 -25.09
N ALA A 185 -5.34 8.38 -25.63
CA ALA A 185 -5.48 8.14 -27.07
C ALA A 185 -5.47 9.44 -27.88
N ASP A 186 -6.12 10.53 -27.39
CA ASP A 186 -6.04 11.84 -28.02
C ASP A 186 -4.61 12.39 -28.02
N ALA A 187 -3.87 12.18 -26.91
CA ALA A 187 -2.47 12.58 -26.82
C ALA A 187 -1.62 11.82 -27.85
N ARG A 188 -1.79 10.50 -27.96
CA ARG A 188 -1.12 9.68 -28.97
C ARG A 188 -1.44 10.12 -30.41
N GLN A 189 -2.68 10.55 -30.68
CA GLN A 189 -3.06 11.06 -31.99
C GLN A 189 -2.46 12.45 -32.31
N THR A 190 -1.96 13.16 -31.30
CA THR A 190 -1.33 14.47 -31.49
C THR A 190 0.17 14.33 -31.78
N TYR A 191 0.87 13.42 -31.09
CA TYR A 191 2.31 13.21 -31.24
C TYR A 191 2.64 11.72 -31.32
N GLN A 192 3.65 11.38 -32.14
CA GLN A 192 4.11 10.00 -32.35
C GLN A 192 2.96 9.06 -32.77
N THR A 193 2.21 9.46 -33.78
CA THR A 193 0.98 8.80 -34.24
C THR A 193 1.19 7.37 -34.77
N ASP A 194 2.42 7.01 -35.09
CA ASP A 194 2.85 5.68 -35.54
C ASP A 194 3.18 4.72 -34.39
N GLY A 195 3.03 5.17 -33.11
CA GLY A 195 3.30 4.37 -31.93
C GLY A 195 4.72 4.49 -31.40
N GLY A 196 5.49 5.43 -31.93
CA GLY A 196 6.86 5.71 -31.45
C GLY A 196 6.94 6.11 -30.00
N TRP A 197 8.16 6.10 -29.46
CA TRP A 197 8.42 6.54 -28.09
C TRP A 197 8.14 8.03 -27.94
N TRP A 198 7.60 8.40 -26.77
CA TRP A 198 7.48 9.79 -26.39
C TRP A 198 8.75 10.31 -25.73
N TYR A 199 9.10 11.54 -26.05
CA TYR A 199 10.28 12.25 -25.57
C TYR A 199 9.91 13.48 -24.76
N THR A 200 10.94 14.14 -24.20
CA THR A 200 10.81 15.42 -23.50
C THR A 200 9.97 16.44 -24.28
N THR A 201 10.26 16.56 -25.58
CA THR A 201 9.59 17.52 -26.47
C THR A 201 8.11 17.20 -26.65
N ASP A 202 7.72 15.93 -26.66
CA ASP A 202 6.32 15.54 -26.79
C ASP A 202 5.55 15.89 -25.50
N ILE A 203 6.14 15.61 -24.32
CA ILE A 203 5.57 15.99 -23.00
C ILE A 203 5.39 17.51 -22.91
N THR A 204 6.45 18.29 -23.17
CA THR A 204 6.41 19.75 -23.05
C THR A 204 5.48 20.39 -24.07
N SER A 205 5.47 19.88 -25.30
CA SER A 205 4.57 20.37 -26.36
C SER A 205 3.10 20.11 -26.03
N TYR A 206 2.79 18.93 -25.45
CA TYR A 206 1.42 18.61 -25.06
C TYR A 206 0.95 19.43 -23.86
N LEU A 207 1.81 19.66 -22.86
CA LEU A 207 1.52 20.58 -21.74
C LEU A 207 1.26 22.01 -22.24
N ASN A 208 2.11 22.53 -23.13
CA ASN A 208 1.95 23.85 -23.74
C ASN A 208 0.67 23.98 -24.56
N LEU A 209 0.30 22.93 -25.33
CA LEU A 209 -0.91 22.92 -26.15
C LEU A 209 -2.17 23.18 -25.31
N TYR A 210 -2.19 22.73 -24.06
CA TYR A 210 -3.33 22.92 -23.14
C TYR A 210 -3.10 23.99 -22.08
N GLY A 211 -2.03 24.78 -22.20
CA GLY A 211 -1.74 25.91 -21.32
C GLY A 211 -1.50 25.51 -19.86
N VAL A 212 -0.96 24.32 -19.64
CA VAL A 212 -0.58 23.87 -18.29
C VAL A 212 0.81 24.39 -17.96
N GLU A 213 0.91 25.09 -16.84
CA GLU A 213 2.19 25.64 -16.37
C GLU A 213 3.06 24.50 -15.82
N PHE A 214 4.27 24.38 -16.34
CA PHE A 214 5.25 23.39 -15.92
C PHE A 214 6.64 23.99 -15.85
N GLY A 215 7.50 23.35 -15.07
CA GLY A 215 8.92 23.63 -15.01
C GLY A 215 9.72 22.34 -15.05
N ILE A 216 11.04 22.49 -15.14
CA ILE A 216 11.95 21.35 -15.16
C ILE A 216 12.95 21.54 -14.03
N ILE A 217 13.20 20.48 -13.28
CA ILE A 217 14.21 20.42 -12.22
C ILE A 217 15.25 19.35 -12.52
N SER A 218 16.52 19.60 -12.21
CA SER A 218 17.53 18.55 -12.09
C SER A 218 17.26 17.72 -10.84
N LEU A 219 17.42 16.41 -10.94
CA LEU A 219 17.23 15.51 -9.82
C LEU A 219 18.48 15.34 -8.94
N GLY A 220 19.63 15.92 -9.37
CA GLY A 220 20.88 15.83 -8.63
C GLY A 220 21.67 14.56 -8.94
N ALA A 221 22.87 14.48 -8.37
CA ALA A 221 23.76 13.33 -8.58
C ALA A 221 23.59 12.24 -7.51
N GLU A 222 23.17 12.64 -6.31
CA GLU A 222 23.05 11.74 -5.17
C GLU A 222 21.57 11.41 -4.87
N PRO A 223 21.26 10.22 -4.34
CA PRO A 223 19.89 9.87 -3.97
C PRO A 223 19.23 10.83 -2.99
N ALA A 224 19.99 11.40 -2.06
CA ALA A 224 19.49 12.40 -1.11
C ALA A 224 19.07 13.71 -1.81
N ASP A 225 19.77 14.14 -2.85
CA ASP A 225 19.39 15.27 -3.68
C ASP A 225 18.06 15.02 -4.38
N PHE A 226 17.91 13.84 -4.98
CA PHE A 226 16.67 13.39 -5.60
C PHE A 226 15.50 13.50 -4.60
N ALA A 227 15.64 12.86 -3.43
CA ALA A 227 14.60 12.84 -2.41
C ALA A 227 14.21 14.27 -1.95
N GLY A 228 15.20 15.10 -1.65
CA GLY A 228 14.98 16.48 -1.20
C GLY A 228 14.31 17.35 -2.26
N ARG A 229 14.74 17.27 -3.52
CA ARG A 229 14.19 18.07 -4.64
C ARG A 229 12.78 17.66 -4.98
N VAL A 230 12.51 16.34 -5.12
CA VAL A 230 11.17 15.81 -5.41
C VAL A 230 10.21 16.18 -4.27
N LYS A 231 10.59 15.88 -3.02
CA LYS A 231 9.78 16.19 -1.85
C LYS A 231 9.46 17.68 -1.74
N SER A 232 10.43 18.55 -2.02
CA SER A 232 10.25 20.01 -1.99
C SER A 232 9.18 20.51 -2.97
N GLN A 233 8.99 19.86 -4.12
CA GLN A 233 7.95 20.24 -5.07
C GLN A 233 6.58 19.73 -4.62
N LEU A 234 6.51 18.48 -4.15
CA LEU A 234 5.28 17.91 -3.59
C LEU A 234 4.77 18.74 -2.40
N ASP A 235 5.66 19.14 -1.47
CA ASP A 235 5.32 20.02 -0.34
C ASP A 235 4.77 21.41 -0.76
N ARG A 236 4.85 21.76 -2.06
CA ARG A 236 4.30 23.00 -2.65
C ARG A 236 3.01 22.76 -3.45
N ASN A 237 2.34 21.67 -3.24
CA ASN A 237 1.15 21.27 -4.01
C ASN A 237 1.42 21.17 -5.51
N GLN A 238 2.51 20.55 -5.89
CA GLN A 238 2.89 20.28 -7.28
C GLN A 238 3.06 18.77 -7.45
N ILE A 239 2.83 18.28 -8.65
CA ILE A 239 3.12 16.88 -9.00
C ILE A 239 4.28 16.81 -9.97
N ILE A 240 4.82 15.60 -10.15
CA ILE A 240 6.05 15.42 -10.92
C ILE A 240 5.87 14.30 -11.93
N ILE A 241 6.24 14.54 -13.19
CA ILE A 241 6.40 13.49 -14.19
C ILE A 241 7.87 13.07 -14.21
N LEU A 242 8.15 11.78 -14.04
CA LEU A 242 9.45 11.16 -14.22
C LEU A 242 9.49 10.32 -15.49
N CYS A 243 10.64 10.30 -16.15
CA CYS A 243 11.01 9.27 -17.11
C CYS A 243 12.23 8.51 -16.57
N LEU A 244 12.13 7.20 -16.46
CA LEU A 244 13.09 6.39 -15.74
C LEU A 244 13.28 4.99 -16.36
N ASP A 245 14.42 4.36 -16.08
CA ASP A 245 14.65 2.95 -16.36
C ASP A 245 13.98 2.10 -15.27
N MET A 246 12.79 1.61 -15.56
CA MET A 246 11.98 0.86 -14.60
C MET A 246 12.61 -0.48 -14.21
N ASP A 247 13.60 -0.98 -14.93
CA ASP A 247 14.32 -2.20 -14.55
C ASP A 247 15.09 -2.03 -13.24
N ARG A 248 15.51 -0.82 -12.93
CA ARG A 248 16.22 -0.49 -11.68
C ARG A 248 15.32 -0.35 -10.45
N VAL A 249 14.00 -0.33 -10.64
CA VAL A 249 13.03 -0.32 -9.55
C VAL A 249 12.78 -1.76 -9.11
N ARG A 250 12.82 -2.02 -7.80
CA ARG A 250 12.52 -3.34 -7.23
C ARG A 250 11.17 -3.86 -7.68
N GLN A 251 11.09 -5.17 -7.86
CA GLN A 251 9.83 -5.86 -8.08
C GLN A 251 9.34 -6.47 -6.77
N SER A 252 8.09 -6.21 -6.42
CA SER A 252 7.44 -6.84 -5.28
C SER A 252 7.35 -8.35 -5.48
N GLY A 253 7.78 -9.12 -4.49
CA GLY A 253 7.57 -10.57 -4.44
C GLY A 253 6.15 -10.97 -4.00
N VAL A 254 5.36 -10.02 -3.51
CA VAL A 254 4.05 -10.23 -2.93
C VAL A 254 3.00 -9.48 -3.73
N ASN A 255 2.06 -10.22 -4.31
CA ASN A 255 1.10 -9.66 -5.27
C ASN A 255 0.18 -8.57 -4.70
N GLN A 256 -0.17 -8.65 -3.42
CA GLN A 256 -1.04 -7.67 -2.75
C GLN A 256 -0.33 -6.38 -2.35
N TYR A 257 1.01 -6.34 -2.34
CA TYR A 257 1.74 -5.15 -1.95
C TYR A 257 1.56 -4.00 -2.95
N ARG A 258 1.43 -2.79 -2.42
CA ARG A 258 1.47 -1.55 -3.19
C ARG A 258 2.88 -0.96 -3.23
N ALA A 259 3.78 -1.41 -2.38
CA ALA A 259 5.20 -1.11 -2.47
C ALA A 259 5.83 -1.81 -3.68
N ASP A 260 6.77 -1.12 -4.34
CA ASP A 260 7.56 -1.58 -5.47
C ASP A 260 6.73 -1.86 -6.74
N LYS A 261 7.34 -2.20 -7.87
CA LYS A 261 6.61 -2.55 -9.10
C LYS A 261 6.01 -3.96 -9.02
N PHE A 262 4.88 -4.19 -9.68
CA PHE A 262 4.18 -5.48 -9.68
C PHE A 262 4.36 -6.28 -10.99
N TYR A 263 5.19 -5.80 -11.90
CA TYR A 263 5.45 -6.39 -13.21
C TYR A 263 6.95 -6.58 -13.42
N ALA A 264 7.29 -7.59 -14.24
CA ALA A 264 8.67 -7.82 -14.66
C ALA A 264 9.08 -6.84 -15.77
N THR A 265 10.34 -6.49 -15.79
CA THR A 265 10.97 -5.63 -16.79
C THR A 265 12.27 -6.27 -17.27
N SER A 266 12.87 -5.68 -18.30
CA SER A 266 14.21 -6.00 -18.80
C SER A 266 15.08 -4.74 -18.76
N PRO A 267 16.41 -4.86 -18.79
CA PRO A 267 17.30 -3.71 -18.82
C PRO A 267 16.92 -2.69 -19.89
N GLY A 268 16.92 -1.41 -19.50
CA GLY A 268 16.54 -0.33 -20.40
C GLY A 268 15.03 -0.14 -20.60
N TRP A 269 14.19 -0.61 -19.69
CA TRP A 269 12.74 -0.42 -19.74
C TRP A 269 12.37 1.03 -19.41
N GLY A 270 12.42 1.91 -20.44
CA GLY A 270 11.99 3.30 -20.30
C GLY A 270 10.52 3.43 -19.99
N HIS A 271 10.19 4.19 -18.94
CA HIS A 271 8.82 4.34 -18.48
C HIS A 271 8.55 5.74 -17.93
N PHE A 272 7.31 6.21 -18.10
CA PHE A 272 6.82 7.44 -17.50
C PHE A 272 5.87 7.13 -16.36
N ILE A 273 6.06 7.80 -15.21
CA ILE A 273 5.16 7.77 -14.07
C ILE A 273 4.88 9.19 -13.57
N VAL A 274 3.84 9.33 -12.76
CA VAL A 274 3.51 10.61 -12.10
C VAL A 274 3.65 10.44 -10.59
N LEU A 275 4.56 11.19 -9.96
CA LEU A 275 4.64 11.26 -8.50
C LEU A 275 3.65 12.29 -7.99
N LYS A 276 2.82 11.89 -7.04
CA LYS A 276 1.75 12.72 -6.47
C LYS A 276 1.82 12.89 -4.96
N GLY A 277 2.74 12.22 -4.31
CA GLY A 277 2.86 12.26 -2.85
C GLY A 277 4.05 11.48 -2.33
N TYR A 278 4.08 11.32 -1.03
CA TYR A 278 5.09 10.51 -0.36
C TYR A 278 4.59 10.01 1.00
N ARG A 279 5.22 8.94 1.48
CA ARG A 279 5.11 8.46 2.86
C ARG A 279 6.50 8.20 3.44
N GLN A 280 6.75 8.76 4.63
CA GLN A 280 7.86 8.35 5.46
C GLN A 280 7.33 7.27 6.40
N VAL A 281 7.77 6.04 6.20
CA VAL A 281 7.32 4.88 6.98
C VAL A 281 8.53 4.26 7.65
N ASP A 282 8.48 4.12 8.97
CA ASP A 282 9.63 3.71 9.77
C ASP A 282 10.85 4.60 9.45
N GLN A 283 11.90 4.06 8.86
CA GLN A 283 13.07 4.83 8.39
C GLN A 283 13.11 5.01 6.88
N GLU A 284 12.11 4.50 6.13
CA GLU A 284 12.10 4.53 4.68
C GLU A 284 11.22 5.63 4.10
N LEU A 285 11.67 6.23 3.00
CA LEU A 285 10.89 7.18 2.23
C LEU A 285 10.37 6.52 0.94
N PHE A 286 9.05 6.49 0.81
CA PHE A 286 8.36 6.07 -0.40
C PHE A 286 7.73 7.26 -1.09
N PHE A 287 7.87 7.35 -2.41
CA PHE A 287 7.09 8.27 -3.23
C PHE A 287 5.82 7.57 -3.73
N GLU A 288 4.69 8.25 -3.56
CA GLU A 288 3.40 7.80 -4.05
C GLU A 288 3.26 8.19 -5.51
N ALA A 289 2.94 7.22 -6.34
CA ALA A 289 2.92 7.35 -7.79
C ALA A 289 1.61 6.87 -8.40
N TYR A 290 1.20 7.52 -9.47
CA TYR A 290 0.37 6.94 -10.50
C TYR A 290 1.27 6.36 -11.60
N ASP A 291 1.32 5.03 -11.65
CA ASP A 291 2.01 4.27 -12.68
C ASP A 291 0.98 3.82 -13.73
N PRO A 292 1.06 4.28 -14.97
CA PRO A 292 0.05 3.96 -15.97
C PRO A 292 0.00 2.47 -16.37
N TYR A 293 0.96 1.65 -15.95
CA TYR A 293 1.10 0.26 -16.38
C TYR A 293 0.20 -0.72 -15.62
N SER A 294 -1.12 -0.51 -15.54
CA SER A 294 -2.02 -1.49 -14.90
C SER A 294 -2.45 -2.63 -15.83
N PHE A 295 -2.76 -2.34 -17.08
CA PHE A 295 -3.32 -3.31 -18.03
C PHE A 295 -4.50 -4.09 -17.45
N GLY A 296 -5.42 -3.38 -16.78
CA GLY A 296 -6.61 -3.94 -16.16
C GLY A 296 -6.35 -4.78 -14.90
N LYS A 297 -5.10 -4.93 -14.46
CA LYS A 297 -4.79 -5.66 -13.21
C LYS A 297 -5.22 -4.84 -12.00
N THR A 298 -5.87 -5.50 -11.05
CA THR A 298 -6.41 -4.86 -9.83
C THR A 298 -5.78 -5.42 -8.56
N ASN A 299 -5.82 -4.61 -7.52
CA ASN A 299 -5.60 -5.00 -6.14
C ASN A 299 -6.83 -5.74 -5.58
N THR A 300 -6.75 -6.25 -4.35
CA THR A 300 -7.86 -6.93 -3.68
C THR A 300 -9.06 -6.03 -3.40
N ASP A 301 -8.84 -4.72 -3.29
CA ASP A 301 -9.86 -3.70 -3.12
C ASP A 301 -10.43 -3.14 -4.44
N HIS A 302 -10.15 -3.83 -5.56
CA HIS A 302 -10.58 -3.50 -6.92
C HIS A 302 -9.97 -2.23 -7.52
N THR A 303 -9.08 -1.52 -6.83
CA THR A 303 -8.31 -0.42 -7.43
C THR A 303 -7.31 -0.96 -8.45
N LEU A 304 -6.99 -0.16 -9.47
CA LEU A 304 -5.99 -0.57 -10.47
C LEU A 304 -4.59 -0.63 -9.86
N LYS A 305 -3.78 -1.61 -10.26
CA LYS A 305 -2.47 -1.86 -9.63
C LYS A 305 -1.46 -0.72 -9.76
N GLY A 306 -1.57 0.09 -10.78
CA GLY A 306 -0.72 1.27 -10.95
C GLY A 306 -1.22 2.51 -10.21
N GLU A 307 -2.44 2.47 -9.69
CA GLU A 307 -3.02 3.53 -8.87
C GLU A 307 -2.47 3.43 -7.46
N ASP A 308 -1.99 4.56 -6.89
CA ASP A 308 -1.41 4.63 -5.54
C ASP A 308 -0.30 3.59 -5.30
N ARG A 309 0.67 3.51 -6.21
CA ARG A 309 1.90 2.73 -6.02
C ARG A 309 2.91 3.52 -5.19
N TYR A 310 3.73 2.78 -4.45
CA TYR A 310 4.75 3.36 -3.59
C TYR A 310 6.12 2.84 -4.03
N TYR A 311 6.98 3.76 -4.43
CA TYR A 311 8.34 3.43 -4.86
C TYR A 311 9.36 4.03 -3.90
N ARG A 312 10.38 3.24 -3.52
CA ARG A 312 11.46 3.70 -2.66
C ARG A 312 12.26 4.79 -3.37
N PHE A 313 12.63 5.83 -2.64
CA PHE A 313 13.33 6.97 -3.24
C PHE A 313 14.68 6.58 -3.85
N GLU A 314 15.41 5.61 -3.24
CA GLU A 314 16.67 5.12 -3.75
C GLU A 314 16.53 4.45 -5.12
N ASP A 315 15.49 3.65 -5.29
CA ASP A 315 15.21 2.96 -6.55
C ASP A 315 14.88 3.98 -7.66
N LEU A 316 14.04 4.98 -7.35
CA LEU A 316 13.71 6.04 -8.31
C LEU A 316 14.92 6.91 -8.66
N ALA A 317 15.76 7.24 -7.68
CA ALA A 317 17.01 7.96 -7.90
C ALA A 317 17.95 7.17 -8.83
N ALA A 318 18.15 5.88 -8.57
CA ALA A 318 18.97 5.02 -9.42
C ALA A 318 18.37 4.84 -10.83
N ALA A 319 17.04 4.79 -10.93
CA ALA A 319 16.32 4.62 -12.20
C ALA A 319 16.36 5.86 -13.09
N THR A 320 16.44 7.06 -12.50
CA THR A 320 16.52 8.32 -13.24
C THR A 320 17.94 8.76 -13.55
N GLN A 321 18.91 8.44 -12.69
CA GLN A 321 20.29 8.94 -12.79
C GLN A 321 20.97 8.58 -14.13
N ASN A 322 20.76 7.38 -14.64
CA ASN A 322 21.31 6.90 -15.90
C ASN A 322 20.30 6.96 -17.07
N TRP A 323 19.17 7.59 -16.87
CA TRP A 323 18.12 7.74 -17.89
C TRP A 323 17.84 9.22 -18.13
N TRP A 324 16.84 9.80 -17.47
CA TRP A 324 16.58 11.23 -17.49
C TRP A 324 16.79 11.81 -16.08
N ASN A 325 17.95 12.40 -15.83
CA ASN A 325 18.28 12.97 -14.51
C ASN A 325 17.64 14.36 -14.31
N TYR A 326 16.38 14.49 -14.73
CA TYR A 326 15.52 15.66 -14.56
C TYR A 326 14.05 15.23 -14.52
N ALA A 327 13.20 16.13 -14.03
CA ALA A 327 11.78 15.88 -13.90
C ALA A 327 10.97 17.09 -14.33
N PHE A 328 9.73 16.84 -14.78
CA PHE A 328 8.75 17.89 -15.04
C PHE A 328 7.93 18.13 -13.79
N VAL A 329 7.92 19.38 -13.33
CA VAL A 329 7.11 19.84 -12.20
C VAL A 329 5.87 20.51 -12.77
N ILE A 330 4.71 20.05 -12.33
CA ILE A 330 3.41 20.54 -12.84
C ILE A 330 2.70 21.27 -11.72
N ALA A 331 2.27 22.52 -12.00
CA ALA A 331 1.45 23.32 -11.10
C ALA A 331 -0.04 23.18 -11.44
N ARG A 332 -0.89 23.42 -10.46
CA ARG A 332 -2.34 23.58 -10.70
C ARG A 332 -2.58 24.78 -11.58
N LYS A 333 -3.61 24.72 -12.41
CA LYS A 333 -4.04 25.87 -13.22
C LYS A 333 -4.28 27.10 -12.34
N GLY A 334 -3.60 28.18 -12.68
CA GLY A 334 -3.65 29.43 -11.93
C GLY A 334 -2.77 29.49 -10.67
N MET A 335 -2.02 28.44 -10.36
CA MET A 335 -1.05 28.45 -9.27
C MET A 335 0.38 28.61 -9.82
N PRO A 336 1.24 29.39 -9.17
CA PRO A 336 2.60 29.59 -9.65
C PRO A 336 3.47 28.36 -9.43
N LEU A 337 4.38 28.10 -10.36
CA LEU A 337 5.49 27.19 -10.15
C LEU A 337 6.47 27.70 -9.10
N SER A 338 7.19 26.79 -8.47
CA SER A 338 8.33 27.13 -7.63
C SER A 338 9.37 27.91 -8.43
N THR A 339 10.10 28.79 -7.77
CA THR A 339 11.18 29.57 -8.41
C THR A 339 12.29 28.65 -8.93
N GLU A 340 12.51 27.52 -8.28
CA GLU A 340 13.47 26.50 -8.66
C GLU A 340 13.06 25.81 -9.98
N ALA A 341 11.79 25.43 -10.11
CA ALA A 341 11.25 24.81 -11.31
C ALA A 341 11.26 25.74 -12.54
N LYS A 342 11.16 27.06 -12.30
CA LYS A 342 11.21 28.07 -13.39
C LYS A 342 12.62 28.28 -13.97
N LYS A 343 13.68 27.86 -13.27
CA LYS A 343 15.07 28.22 -13.64
C LYS A 343 15.72 27.28 -14.65
N MET A 344 15.20 26.09 -14.85
CA MET A 344 15.78 25.18 -15.83
C MET A 344 15.02 25.25 -17.17
N SER A 345 15.62 25.97 -18.14
CA SER A 345 15.40 25.62 -19.55
C SER A 345 16.30 24.43 -19.85
N LEU A 346 15.78 23.32 -20.35
CA LEU A 346 16.60 22.29 -20.96
C LEU A 346 17.26 22.91 -22.19
N ASP A 347 18.59 22.93 -22.20
CA ASP A 347 19.34 23.06 -23.44
C ASP A 347 18.97 21.84 -24.31
N PRO A 348 18.46 22.03 -25.54
CA PRO A 348 18.14 20.92 -26.44
C PRO A 348 19.31 19.94 -26.64
N GLY A 349 20.56 20.37 -26.41
CA GLY A 349 21.74 19.52 -26.44
C GLY A 349 21.95 18.66 -25.19
N GLN A 350 21.21 18.91 -24.10
CA GLN A 350 21.30 18.15 -22.84
C GLN A 350 20.19 17.10 -22.68
N VAL A 351 19.24 17.05 -23.61
CA VAL A 351 18.31 15.92 -23.69
C VAL A 351 19.11 14.69 -24.09
N PRO A 352 19.24 13.67 -23.24
CA PRO A 352 19.92 12.46 -23.65
C PRO A 352 19.32 11.99 -24.97
N ALA A 353 20.14 11.76 -25.98
CA ALA A 353 19.69 11.07 -27.17
C ALA A 353 18.97 9.80 -26.71
N ALA A 354 17.81 9.50 -27.31
CA ALA A 354 17.11 8.26 -27.03
C ALA A 354 18.14 7.12 -27.01
N HIS A 355 18.18 6.41 -25.89
CA HIS A 355 18.95 5.17 -25.90
C HIS A 355 18.26 4.28 -26.92
N ASN A 356 18.91 4.04 -28.07
CA ASN A 356 18.49 3.08 -29.05
C ASN A 356 18.62 1.69 -28.41
N TYR A 357 17.49 1.09 -28.06
CA TYR A 357 17.37 -0.31 -27.70
C TYR A 357 16.64 -1.09 -28.78
#